data_130477324abd0a8ff0fa4c80322289aa
#
_entry.id   130477324abd0a8ff0fa4c80322289aa
#
_cell.length_a   1.000
_cell.length_b   1.000
_cell.length_c   1.000
_cell.angle_alpha   90.00
_cell.angle_beta   90.00
_cell.angle_gamma   90.00
#
_symmetry.space_group_name_H-M   'P 1'
#
loop_
_entity.id
_entity.type
_entity.pdbx_description
1 polymer ?
#
loop_
_entity_poly.entity_id
_entity_poly.type
_entity_poly.pdbx_seq_one_letter_code
_entity_poly.pdbx_strand_id
1 'polypeptide(L)'
;MEGRKEILGLYLSESEGANFWLSVLTDLNNRGLKDILIASVDGLKGFPEAIKAIFPHTEIQLCIVHQIRNSIRYVASKNQKEFMKDLKLIYQAISKEAAEIELDNLESKWGKKYPIVIQSWKNKWENLSAYFKYPEDIRRIIYTTNIIESVHRQFRKLTKTKGAFPNENSL
;
A
#
# COMPACT_ATOMS: atom_id res chain seq x y z
N MET A 1 2.75 24.54 5.17
CA MET A 1 3.39 23.21 5.32
C MET A 1 4.55 23.15 4.36
N GLU A 2 5.76 22.89 4.83
CA GLU A 2 6.97 22.93 3.98
C GLU A 2 7.18 21.64 3.12
N GLY A 3 6.25 20.71 3.12
CA GLY A 3 6.32 19.48 2.31
C GLY A 3 7.53 18.58 2.59
N ARG A 4 8.11 18.67 3.78
CA ARG A 4 9.27 17.84 4.18
C ARG A 4 8.83 16.43 4.56
N LYS A 5 9.64 15.45 4.18
CA LYS A 5 9.46 14.05 4.56
C LYS A 5 10.12 13.83 5.91
N GLU A 6 9.41 13.12 6.78
CA GLU A 6 9.89 12.76 8.12
C GLU A 6 9.75 11.25 8.33
N ILE A 7 10.77 10.65 8.97
CA ILE A 7 10.73 9.24 9.41
C ILE A 7 10.24 9.25 10.86
N LEU A 8 9.03 8.77 11.09
CA LEU A 8 8.40 8.79 12.41
C LEU A 8 8.94 7.70 13.35
N GLY A 9 9.50 6.63 12.80
CA GLY A 9 10.09 5.56 13.60
C GLY A 9 10.48 4.35 12.77
N LEU A 10 11.24 3.45 13.42
CA LEU A 10 11.56 2.11 12.96
C LEU A 10 11.11 1.16 14.05
N TYR A 11 10.29 0.21 13.68
CA TYR A 11 9.74 -0.77 14.60
C TYR A 11 10.05 -2.16 14.09
N LEU A 12 10.53 -3.03 14.97
CA LEU A 12 10.86 -4.41 14.65
C LEU A 12 9.92 -5.34 15.41
N SER A 13 9.54 -6.41 14.77
CA SER A 13 8.74 -7.46 15.40
C SER A 13 8.98 -8.79 14.69
N GLU A 14 8.91 -9.88 15.42
CA GLU A 14 8.87 -11.22 14.86
C GLU A 14 7.56 -11.48 14.09
N SER A 15 6.48 -10.75 14.43
CA SER A 15 5.16 -10.88 13.79
C SER A 15 4.47 -9.53 13.64
N GLU A 16 4.16 -9.15 12.43
CA GLU A 16 3.43 -7.92 12.09
C GLU A 16 1.90 -8.12 12.19
N GLY A 17 1.43 -8.52 13.37
CA GLY A 17 0.00 -8.71 13.64
C GLY A 17 -0.70 -7.42 14.10
N ALA A 18 -2.03 -7.49 14.32
CA ALA A 18 -2.85 -6.36 14.75
C ALA A 18 -2.33 -5.68 16.04
N ASN A 19 -1.87 -6.46 17.02
CA ASN A 19 -1.34 -5.94 18.28
C ASN A 19 -0.03 -5.16 18.08
N PHE A 20 0.84 -5.62 17.19
CA PHE A 20 2.05 -4.88 16.83
C PHE A 20 1.70 -3.52 16.24
N TRP A 21 0.81 -3.48 15.25
CA TRP A 21 0.39 -2.22 14.63
C TRP A 21 -0.31 -1.30 15.62
N LEU A 22 -1.11 -1.85 16.52
CA LEU A 22 -1.75 -1.07 17.58
C LEU A 22 -0.70 -0.42 18.50
N SER A 23 0.36 -1.15 18.89
CA SER A 23 1.43 -0.60 19.72
C SER A 23 2.21 0.50 19.02
N VAL A 24 2.53 0.33 17.72
CA VAL A 24 3.20 1.34 16.89
C VAL A 24 2.37 2.64 16.81
N LEU A 25 1.07 2.52 16.52
CA LEU A 25 0.19 3.69 16.40
C LEU A 25 -0.05 4.37 17.74
N THR A 26 -0.12 3.60 18.83
CA THR A 26 -0.21 4.13 20.20
C THR A 26 1.04 4.90 20.57
N ASP A 27 2.24 4.38 20.25
CA ASP A 27 3.50 5.10 20.46
C ASP A 27 3.52 6.43 19.72
N LEU A 28 3.17 6.43 18.43
CA LEU A 28 3.09 7.64 17.63
C LEU A 28 2.10 8.66 18.20
N ASN A 29 0.93 8.21 18.69
CA ASN A 29 -0.05 9.07 19.34
C ASN A 29 0.50 9.66 20.65
N ASN A 30 1.18 8.86 21.49
CA ASN A 30 1.81 9.30 22.73
C ASN A 30 2.94 10.32 22.48
N ARG A 31 3.66 10.18 21.36
CA ARG A 31 4.68 11.13 20.92
C ARG A 31 4.13 12.42 20.33
N GLY A 32 2.81 12.56 20.27
CA GLY A 32 2.12 13.80 19.88
C GLY A 32 1.49 13.79 18.49
N LEU A 33 1.50 12.68 17.76
CA LEU A 33 0.74 12.55 16.51
C LEU A 33 -0.75 12.50 16.85
N LYS A 34 -1.48 13.57 16.56
CA LYS A 34 -2.90 13.70 16.95
C LYS A 34 -3.86 13.23 15.88
N ASP A 35 -3.47 13.32 14.62
CA ASP A 35 -4.30 12.94 13.48
C ASP A 35 -3.46 12.50 12.29
N ILE A 36 -4.05 11.64 11.46
CA ILE A 36 -3.48 11.18 10.18
C ILE A 36 -4.55 11.41 9.12
N LEU A 37 -4.28 12.25 8.14
CA LEU A 37 -5.22 12.51 7.05
C LEU A 37 -5.41 11.26 6.18
N ILE A 38 -4.29 10.70 5.68
CA ILE A 38 -4.26 9.52 4.81
C ILE A 38 -3.17 8.57 5.28
N ALA A 39 -3.52 7.29 5.46
CA ALA A 39 -2.55 6.23 5.71
C ALA A 39 -2.48 5.29 4.49
N SER A 40 -1.33 5.27 3.81
CA SER A 40 -1.08 4.34 2.72
C SER A 40 -0.45 3.06 3.26
N VAL A 41 -1.16 1.94 3.13
CA VAL A 41 -0.78 0.65 3.73
C VAL A 41 -0.70 -0.46 2.69
N ASP A 42 0.12 -1.46 2.92
CA ASP A 42 0.30 -2.59 1.98
C ASP A 42 -0.75 -3.71 2.14
N GLY A 43 -1.76 -3.49 2.97
CA GLY A 43 -2.87 -4.42 3.18
C GLY A 43 -2.52 -5.57 4.14
N LEU A 44 -1.56 -5.37 5.03
CA LEU A 44 -1.29 -6.28 6.14
C LEU A 44 -2.52 -6.42 7.04
N LYS A 45 -2.82 -7.66 7.38
CA LYS A 45 -3.99 -7.99 8.19
C LYS A 45 -3.92 -7.33 9.57
N GLY A 46 -4.99 -6.66 9.97
CA GLY A 46 -5.08 -5.98 11.26
C GLY A 46 -4.51 -4.56 11.29
N PHE A 47 -3.78 -4.11 10.28
CA PHE A 47 -3.24 -2.75 10.23
C PHE A 47 -4.32 -1.69 9.97
N PRO A 48 -5.22 -1.86 8.98
CA PRO A 48 -6.33 -0.93 8.79
C PRO A 48 -7.22 -0.77 10.04
N GLU A 49 -7.51 -1.87 10.72
CA GLU A 49 -8.29 -1.90 11.95
C GLU A 49 -7.58 -1.17 13.09
N ALA A 50 -6.28 -1.38 13.26
CA ALA A 50 -5.46 -0.67 14.25
C ALA A 50 -5.43 0.85 13.99
N ILE A 51 -5.31 1.27 12.71
CA ILE A 51 -5.38 2.68 12.33
C ILE A 51 -6.73 3.27 12.76
N LYS A 52 -7.83 2.61 12.42
CA LYS A 52 -9.18 3.10 12.76
C LYS A 52 -9.44 3.15 14.26
N ALA A 53 -8.82 2.28 15.03
CA ALA A 53 -8.94 2.27 16.49
C ALA A 53 -8.28 3.49 17.15
N ILE A 54 -7.12 3.92 16.66
CA ILE A 54 -6.35 5.05 17.24
C ILE A 54 -6.65 6.37 16.52
N PHE A 55 -6.81 6.33 15.20
CA PHE A 55 -7.08 7.49 14.35
C PHE A 55 -8.34 7.25 13.51
N PRO A 56 -9.55 7.38 14.09
CA PRO A 56 -10.81 6.98 13.45
C PRO A 56 -11.15 7.76 12.17
N HIS A 57 -10.64 8.99 12.05
CA HIS A 57 -10.89 9.85 10.88
C HIS A 57 -9.91 9.62 9.72
N THR A 58 -8.87 8.81 9.93
CA THR A 58 -7.87 8.52 8.88
C THR A 58 -8.50 7.85 7.67
N GLU A 59 -8.22 8.38 6.49
CA GLU A 59 -8.51 7.69 5.22
C GLU A 59 -7.50 6.58 5.00
N ILE A 60 -7.97 5.35 4.76
CA ILE A 60 -7.10 4.21 4.49
C ILE A 60 -7.02 4.00 2.99
N GLN A 61 -5.80 4.11 2.47
CA GLN A 61 -5.44 3.84 1.08
C GLN A 61 -4.62 2.56 1.00
N LEU A 62 -5.12 1.55 0.32
CA LEU A 62 -4.31 0.37 0.03
C LEU A 62 -3.27 0.68 -1.06
N CYS A 63 -2.05 0.21 -0.84
CA CYS A 63 -0.95 0.44 -1.76
C CYS A 63 -1.18 -0.23 -3.12
N ILE A 64 -1.35 0.58 -4.15
CA ILE A 64 -1.57 0.12 -5.53
C ILE A 64 -0.39 -0.74 -6.01
N VAL A 65 0.84 -0.35 -5.70
CA VAL A 65 2.05 -1.09 -6.12
C VAL A 65 2.07 -2.50 -5.52
N HIS A 66 1.71 -2.65 -4.24
CA HIS A 66 1.61 -3.96 -3.60
C HIS A 66 0.47 -4.80 -4.20
N GLN A 67 -0.68 -4.19 -4.49
CA GLN A 67 -1.78 -4.88 -5.16
C GLN A 67 -1.38 -5.37 -6.55
N ILE A 68 -0.67 -4.55 -7.33
CA ILE A 68 -0.12 -4.94 -8.64
C ILE A 68 0.85 -6.12 -8.50
N ARG A 69 1.83 -6.03 -7.59
CA ARG A 69 2.82 -7.09 -7.35
C ARG A 69 2.16 -8.41 -6.96
N ASN A 70 1.16 -8.34 -6.10
CA ASN A 70 0.39 -9.52 -5.71
C ASN A 70 -0.40 -10.10 -6.90
N SER A 71 -0.98 -9.26 -7.73
CA SER A 71 -1.72 -9.67 -8.92
C SER A 71 -0.83 -10.46 -9.91
N ILE A 72 0.35 -9.93 -10.21
CA ILE A 72 1.28 -10.51 -11.19
C ILE A 72 1.76 -11.92 -10.82
N ARG A 73 1.80 -12.26 -9.52
CA ARG A 73 2.16 -13.62 -9.06
C ARG A 73 1.22 -14.70 -9.57
N TYR A 74 -0.05 -14.35 -9.85
CA TYR A 74 -1.08 -15.26 -10.35
C TYR A 74 -1.22 -15.22 -11.87
N VAL A 75 -0.51 -14.32 -12.55
CA VAL A 75 -0.58 -14.15 -14.01
C VAL A 75 0.57 -14.86 -14.68
N ALA A 76 0.27 -15.77 -15.60
CA ALA A 76 1.29 -16.49 -16.36
C ALA A 76 2.22 -15.52 -17.11
N SER A 77 3.53 -15.80 -17.12
CA SER A 77 4.59 -14.91 -17.63
C SER A 77 4.30 -14.38 -19.05
N LYS A 78 3.79 -15.24 -19.93
CA LYS A 78 3.41 -14.86 -21.31
C LYS A 78 2.32 -13.79 -21.40
N ASN A 79 1.50 -13.63 -20.36
CA ASN A 79 0.39 -12.68 -20.34
C ASN A 79 0.69 -11.45 -19.49
N GLN A 80 1.76 -11.46 -18.68
CA GLN A 80 2.04 -10.38 -17.72
C GLN A 80 2.16 -9.01 -18.39
N LYS A 81 2.83 -8.93 -19.54
CA LYS A 81 3.01 -7.66 -20.26
C LYS A 81 1.68 -7.04 -20.69
N GLU A 82 0.78 -7.85 -21.22
CA GLU A 82 -0.53 -7.40 -21.68
C GLU A 82 -1.44 -7.10 -20.48
N PHE A 83 -1.48 -7.98 -19.49
CA PHE A 83 -2.24 -7.78 -18.27
C PHE A 83 -1.84 -6.49 -17.54
N MET A 84 -0.55 -6.21 -17.43
CA MET A 84 -0.04 -4.97 -16.84
C MET A 84 -0.44 -3.72 -17.60
N LYS A 85 -0.54 -3.81 -18.93
CA LYS A 85 -1.00 -2.72 -19.78
C LYS A 85 -2.47 -2.37 -19.51
N ASP A 86 -3.31 -3.39 -19.42
CA ASP A 86 -4.73 -3.23 -19.09
C ASP A 86 -4.92 -2.73 -17.64
N LEU A 87 -4.17 -3.31 -16.69
CA LEU A 87 -4.22 -2.90 -15.29
C LEU A 87 -3.81 -1.43 -15.09
N LYS A 88 -2.88 -0.95 -15.91
CA LYS A 88 -2.43 0.45 -15.87
C LYS A 88 -3.56 1.44 -16.16
N LEU A 89 -4.51 1.08 -17.02
CA LEU A 89 -5.66 1.92 -17.35
C LEU A 89 -6.53 2.20 -16.11
N ILE A 90 -6.62 1.23 -15.19
CA ILE A 90 -7.39 1.38 -13.95
C ILE A 90 -6.75 2.42 -13.04
N TYR A 91 -5.49 2.22 -12.64
CA TYR A 91 -4.88 3.08 -11.62
C TYR A 91 -4.38 4.42 -12.14
N GLN A 92 -4.35 4.62 -13.46
CA GLN A 92 -4.05 5.91 -14.10
C GLN A 92 -5.30 6.60 -14.69
N ALA A 93 -6.48 6.10 -14.41
CA ALA A 93 -7.71 6.72 -14.85
C ALA A 93 -7.86 8.15 -14.30
N ILE A 94 -8.58 8.98 -15.06
CA ILE A 94 -8.80 10.39 -14.70
C ILE A 94 -9.77 10.55 -13.52
N SER A 95 -10.70 9.59 -13.34
CA SER A 95 -11.68 9.57 -12.26
C SER A 95 -11.93 8.15 -11.76
N LYS A 96 -12.63 8.03 -10.62
CA LYS A 96 -13.04 6.74 -10.06
C LYS A 96 -13.97 5.99 -11.01
N GLU A 97 -14.93 6.69 -11.62
CA GLU A 97 -15.89 6.13 -12.57
C GLU A 97 -15.19 5.56 -13.80
N ALA A 98 -14.22 6.29 -14.36
CA ALA A 98 -13.40 5.80 -15.47
C ALA A 98 -12.58 4.56 -15.06
N ALA A 99 -12.04 4.53 -13.85
CA ALA A 99 -11.32 3.38 -13.33
C ALA A 99 -12.21 2.14 -13.14
N GLU A 100 -13.46 2.34 -12.73
CA GLU A 100 -14.46 1.26 -12.58
C GLU A 100 -14.81 0.64 -13.95
N ILE A 101 -14.96 1.45 -14.98
CA ILE A 101 -15.16 0.96 -16.37
C ILE A 101 -13.96 0.10 -16.81
N GLU A 102 -12.74 0.56 -16.52
CA GLU A 102 -11.54 -0.21 -16.89
C GLU A 102 -11.37 -1.49 -16.04
N LEU A 103 -11.87 -1.50 -14.80
CA LEU A 103 -11.90 -2.71 -13.97
C LEU A 103 -12.89 -3.76 -14.55
N ASP A 104 -14.04 -3.32 -15.05
CA ASP A 104 -15.01 -4.19 -15.72
C ASP A 104 -14.47 -4.69 -17.07
N ASN A 105 -13.75 -3.87 -17.82
CA ASN A 105 -13.02 -4.28 -19.02
C ASN A 105 -11.95 -5.34 -18.70
N LEU A 106 -11.19 -5.14 -17.63
CA LEU A 106 -10.21 -6.12 -17.15
C LEU A 106 -10.87 -7.45 -16.78
N GLU A 107 -12.01 -7.42 -16.09
CA GLU A 107 -12.77 -8.61 -15.74
C GLU A 107 -13.30 -9.33 -17.00
N SER A 108 -13.87 -8.60 -17.94
CA SER A 108 -14.39 -9.15 -19.19
C SER A 108 -13.31 -9.90 -19.99
N LYS A 109 -12.10 -9.35 -20.02
CA LYS A 109 -10.96 -9.92 -20.75
C LYS A 109 -10.26 -11.04 -19.99
N TRP A 110 -10.05 -10.89 -18.68
CA TRP A 110 -9.19 -11.75 -17.90
C TRP A 110 -9.89 -12.55 -16.79
N GLY A 111 -11.15 -12.25 -16.49
CA GLY A 111 -11.89 -12.82 -15.36
C GLY A 111 -11.98 -14.34 -15.39
N LYS A 112 -12.23 -14.93 -16.56
CA LYS A 112 -12.25 -16.41 -16.72
C LYS A 112 -10.89 -17.03 -16.47
N LYS A 113 -9.80 -16.33 -16.77
CA LYS A 113 -8.44 -16.86 -16.71
C LYS A 113 -7.78 -16.61 -15.35
N TYR A 114 -8.04 -15.45 -14.76
CA TYR A 114 -7.45 -15.01 -13.50
C TYR A 114 -8.50 -14.51 -12.50
N PRO A 115 -9.51 -15.33 -12.15
CA PRO A 115 -10.63 -14.91 -11.30
C PRO A 115 -10.17 -14.41 -9.92
N ILE A 116 -9.14 -15.02 -9.33
CA ILE A 116 -8.58 -14.65 -8.02
C ILE A 116 -8.06 -13.20 -8.04
N VAL A 117 -7.41 -12.79 -9.13
CA VAL A 117 -6.89 -11.43 -9.27
C VAL A 117 -8.02 -10.42 -9.37
N ILE A 118 -8.99 -10.69 -10.25
CA ILE A 118 -10.14 -9.79 -10.43
C ILE A 118 -10.92 -9.64 -9.12
N GLN A 119 -11.21 -10.75 -8.44
CA GLN A 119 -11.91 -10.74 -7.16
C GLN A 119 -11.14 -9.96 -6.09
N SER A 120 -9.81 -10.08 -6.06
CA SER A 120 -8.96 -9.34 -5.13
C SER A 120 -9.05 -7.82 -5.35
N TRP A 121 -9.10 -7.37 -6.60
CA TRP A 121 -9.30 -5.94 -6.93
C TRP A 121 -10.69 -5.46 -6.54
N LYS A 122 -11.73 -6.21 -6.89
CA LYS A 122 -13.12 -5.85 -6.55
C LYS A 122 -13.37 -5.80 -5.05
N ASN A 123 -12.91 -6.80 -4.30
CA ASN A 123 -13.11 -6.86 -2.85
C ASN A 123 -12.39 -5.72 -2.09
N LYS A 124 -11.33 -5.18 -2.65
CA LYS A 124 -10.52 -4.12 -2.05
C LYS A 124 -10.76 -2.76 -2.71
N TRP A 125 -11.70 -2.68 -3.64
CA TRP A 125 -11.86 -1.53 -4.52
C TRP A 125 -12.07 -0.22 -3.76
N GLU A 126 -12.87 -0.22 -2.73
CA GLU A 126 -13.13 0.98 -1.91
C GLU A 126 -11.83 1.60 -1.40
N ASN A 127 -10.96 0.79 -0.78
CA ASN A 127 -9.69 1.26 -0.24
C ASN A 127 -8.60 1.43 -1.31
N LEU A 128 -8.69 0.75 -2.45
CA LEU A 128 -7.78 0.93 -3.57
C LEU A 128 -8.09 2.21 -4.35
N SER A 129 -9.37 2.61 -4.43
CA SER A 129 -9.84 3.77 -5.18
C SER A 129 -9.95 5.05 -4.33
N ALA A 130 -9.65 5.00 -3.02
CA ALA A 130 -9.80 6.14 -2.13
C ALA A 130 -9.02 7.39 -2.60
N TYR A 131 -7.87 7.20 -3.23
CA TYR A 131 -7.03 8.30 -3.72
C TYR A 131 -7.66 9.12 -4.87
N PHE A 132 -8.68 8.62 -5.56
CA PHE A 132 -9.37 9.38 -6.62
C PHE A 132 -10.08 10.64 -6.12
N LYS A 133 -10.36 10.74 -4.83
CA LYS A 133 -10.94 11.94 -4.19
C LYS A 133 -10.00 13.14 -4.22
N TYR A 134 -8.69 12.92 -4.42
CA TYR A 134 -7.67 13.94 -4.34
C TYR A 134 -7.26 14.46 -5.71
N PRO A 135 -6.74 15.71 -5.80
CA PRO A 135 -6.15 16.24 -7.02
C PRO A 135 -4.99 15.37 -7.53
N GLU A 136 -4.72 15.45 -8.83
CA GLU A 136 -3.74 14.59 -9.50
C GLU A 136 -2.35 14.60 -8.85
N ASP A 137 -1.86 15.77 -8.42
CA ASP A 137 -0.57 15.90 -7.75
C ASP A 137 -0.51 15.08 -6.45
N ILE A 138 -1.59 15.09 -5.67
CA ILE A 138 -1.71 14.29 -4.44
C ILE A 138 -1.84 12.81 -4.78
N ARG A 139 -2.67 12.46 -5.78
CA ARG A 139 -2.81 11.07 -6.24
C ARG A 139 -1.46 10.48 -6.63
N ARG A 140 -0.65 11.25 -7.37
CA ARG A 140 0.67 10.83 -7.81
C ARG A 140 1.60 10.50 -6.63
N ILE A 141 1.55 11.25 -5.54
CA ILE A 141 2.32 10.95 -4.33
C ILE A 141 1.84 9.66 -3.68
N ILE A 142 0.54 9.43 -3.63
CA ILE A 142 -0.08 8.26 -2.98
C ILE A 142 0.26 6.96 -3.71
N TYR A 143 0.14 6.91 -5.05
CA TYR A 143 0.38 5.67 -5.79
C TYR A 143 1.85 5.46 -6.20
N THR A 144 2.74 6.45 -6.01
CA THR A 144 4.18 6.26 -6.20
C THR A 144 4.86 5.97 -4.86
N THR A 145 4.95 4.72 -4.47
CA THR A 145 5.62 4.28 -3.22
C THR A 145 7.15 4.42 -3.27
N ASN A 146 7.70 5.10 -4.26
CA ASN A 146 9.15 5.28 -4.46
C ASN A 146 9.88 5.81 -3.22
N ILE A 147 9.18 6.52 -2.32
CA ILE A 147 9.77 7.09 -1.10
C ILE A 147 10.07 6.00 -0.08
N ILE A 148 9.09 5.17 0.27
CA ILE A 148 9.24 4.07 1.25
C ILE A 148 10.22 3.04 0.68
N GLU A 149 10.10 2.70 -0.60
CA GLU A 149 11.05 1.78 -1.27
C GLU A 149 12.48 2.33 -1.29
N SER A 150 12.66 3.64 -1.45
CA SER A 150 13.97 4.29 -1.38
C SER A 150 14.57 4.18 0.03
N VAL A 151 13.79 4.45 1.07
CA VAL A 151 14.21 4.30 2.48
C VAL A 151 14.57 2.83 2.74
N HIS A 152 13.70 1.88 2.41
CA HIS A 152 13.98 0.44 2.57
C HIS A 152 15.23 0.01 1.79
N ARG A 153 15.49 0.57 0.61
CA ARG A 153 16.72 0.29 -0.16
C ARG A 153 17.97 0.77 0.56
N GLN A 154 17.92 1.94 1.19
CA GLN A 154 19.02 2.47 1.98
C GLN A 154 19.26 1.59 3.22
N PHE A 155 18.22 1.22 3.96
CA PHE A 155 18.35 0.28 5.08
C PHE A 155 18.92 -1.07 4.63
N ARG A 156 18.43 -1.64 3.55
CA ARG A 156 19.00 -2.89 3.01
C ARG A 156 20.48 -2.78 2.65
N LYS A 157 20.96 -1.64 2.19
CA LYS A 157 22.39 -1.42 1.96
C LYS A 157 23.20 -1.47 3.27
N LEU A 158 22.66 -0.87 4.32
CA LEU A 158 23.31 -0.87 5.64
C LEU A 158 23.29 -2.26 6.29
N THR A 159 22.17 -2.98 6.15
CA THR A 159 21.99 -4.29 6.82
C THR A 159 22.54 -5.47 6.01
N LYS A 160 22.70 -5.34 4.68
CA LYS A 160 23.13 -6.44 3.79
C LYS A 160 24.53 -6.96 4.09
N THR A 161 25.40 -6.14 4.67
CA THR A 161 26.77 -6.52 5.06
C THR A 161 26.82 -7.24 6.41
N LYS A 162 25.72 -7.20 7.18
CA LYS A 162 25.61 -7.89 8.47
C LYS A 162 24.70 -9.10 8.28
N GLY A 163 25.25 -10.31 8.43
CA GLY A 163 24.52 -11.55 8.16
C GLY A 163 23.34 -11.84 9.10
N ALA A 164 23.37 -11.30 10.33
CA ALA A 164 22.28 -11.34 11.29
C ALA A 164 22.43 -10.24 12.34
N PHE A 165 21.31 -9.79 12.89
CA PHE A 165 21.27 -8.93 14.08
C PHE A 165 20.86 -9.82 15.27
N PRO A 166 21.71 -10.00 16.28
CA PRO A 166 21.43 -10.91 17.39
C PRO A 166 20.32 -10.43 18.33
N ASN A 167 20.01 -9.12 18.32
CA ASN A 167 18.92 -8.51 19.09
C ASN A 167 18.55 -7.14 18.54
N GLU A 168 17.46 -6.55 19.04
CA GLU A 168 16.95 -5.24 18.62
C GLU A 168 17.94 -4.09 18.83
N ASN A 169 18.81 -4.19 19.87
CA ASN A 169 19.81 -3.19 20.17
C ASN A 169 21.03 -3.22 19.22
N SER A 170 21.07 -4.18 18.29
CA SER A 170 22.17 -4.35 17.34
C SER A 170 21.93 -3.59 16.02
N LEU A 171 20.80 -2.90 15.89
CA LEU A 171 20.38 -2.16 14.71
C LEU A 171 20.66 -0.68 14.89
#